data_9f9902e46e402f70ea5defca5e9eed51
#
_entry.id   9f9902e46e402f70ea5defca5e9eed51
#
_cell.length_a   1.000
_cell.length_b   1.000
_cell.length_c   1.000
_cell.angle_alpha   90.00
_cell.angle_beta   90.00
_cell.angle_gamma   90.00
#
_symmetry.space_group_name_H-M   'P 1'
#
loop_
_entity.id
_entity.type
_entity.pdbx_description
1 polymer ?
#
loop_
_entity_poly.entity_id
_entity_poly.type
_entity_poly.pdbx_seq_one_letter_code
_entity_poly.pdbx_strand_id
1 'polypeptide(L)'
;MEVFPIDKDIKEVFCSHLKNNRHQFVENWKNKMIISDKDPFRLEVVQNGEDLLEFIIELIMEEKDINYLQPLCEKIAIERAGADANIGDFVYNANVGRNELFEAMCELDVSARELKPIMNQIHTCFDKLIYYTVLKYSEIISRNLEEKQQYINETHKERLTILGQMSASFVHEFRNPLTSIMGFVKLLKADHPSLSYLDIISHELDQLNFRISQFLLVSKKEMWNESESFWLNDLFQDIIQFLYPSLVNANVSIEKNLPYPIPLTGYRSEVRQVFLNILMNSIDALESMKEERKIIIDVFEEDQSIRIVIKNNGPMIPAENVETIFEPFVTTKKLGTGIGLFACKQIVEKHNGSIMCRSDDDWTEFQIAFQK
;
A
#
# COMPACT_ATOMS: atom_id res chain seq x y z
N MET A 1 -34.04 -23.49 -31.52
CA MET A 1 -34.07 -24.48 -30.42
C MET A 1 -35.54 -24.68 -30.11
N GLU A 2 -36.11 -25.81 -30.49
CA GLU A 2 -37.52 -26.09 -30.13
C GLU A 2 -37.64 -26.25 -28.64
N VAL A 3 -38.39 -25.35 -28.00
CA VAL A 3 -38.76 -25.44 -26.57
C VAL A 3 -39.90 -26.44 -26.53
N PHE A 4 -39.64 -27.69 -26.20
CA PHE A 4 -40.71 -28.65 -25.90
C PHE A 4 -41.43 -28.18 -24.64
N PRO A 5 -42.76 -28.06 -24.64
CA PRO A 5 -43.51 -27.76 -23.41
C PRO A 5 -43.24 -28.88 -22.39
N ILE A 6 -42.89 -28.52 -21.19
CA ILE A 6 -42.70 -29.47 -20.09
C ILE A 6 -44.08 -29.99 -19.71
N ASP A 7 -44.21 -31.30 -19.60
CA ASP A 7 -45.47 -31.91 -19.16
C ASP A 7 -45.75 -31.39 -17.71
N LYS A 8 -46.96 -30.86 -17.48
CA LYS A 8 -47.35 -30.25 -16.23
C LYS A 8 -47.27 -31.27 -15.09
N ASP A 9 -47.59 -32.51 -15.36
CA ASP A 9 -47.50 -33.61 -14.39
C ASP A 9 -46.09 -33.83 -13.85
N ILE A 10 -45.05 -33.70 -14.70
CA ILE A 10 -43.67 -33.95 -14.32
C ILE A 10 -43.15 -32.81 -13.41
N LYS A 11 -43.50 -31.55 -13.68
CA LYS A 11 -43.17 -30.42 -12.80
C LYS A 11 -43.79 -30.61 -11.41
N GLU A 12 -45.07 -30.99 -11.39
CA GLU A 12 -45.80 -31.21 -10.12
C GLU A 12 -45.19 -32.38 -9.32
N VAL A 13 -44.83 -33.47 -9.97
CA VAL A 13 -44.20 -34.64 -9.37
C VAL A 13 -42.85 -34.25 -8.76
N PHE A 14 -41.98 -33.58 -9.49
CA PHE A 14 -40.67 -33.17 -8.99
C PHE A 14 -40.77 -32.13 -7.85
N CYS A 15 -41.59 -31.10 -8.01
CA CYS A 15 -41.78 -30.08 -6.97
C CYS A 15 -42.41 -30.65 -5.67
N SER A 16 -43.33 -31.61 -5.82
CA SER A 16 -43.90 -32.34 -4.68
C SER A 16 -42.88 -33.20 -3.99
N HIS A 17 -42.01 -33.87 -4.71
CA HIS A 17 -40.88 -34.63 -4.15
C HIS A 17 -39.93 -33.75 -3.36
N LEU A 18 -39.51 -32.59 -3.90
CA LEU A 18 -38.69 -31.62 -3.18
C LEU A 18 -39.36 -31.07 -1.93
N LYS A 19 -40.65 -30.73 -1.98
CA LYS A 19 -41.39 -30.23 -0.83
C LYS A 19 -41.49 -31.28 0.30
N ASN A 20 -41.80 -32.52 -0.07
CA ASN A 20 -41.92 -33.62 0.89
C ASN A 20 -40.61 -33.98 1.56
N ASN A 21 -39.48 -33.90 0.84
CA ASN A 21 -38.12 -34.23 1.31
C ASN A 21 -37.26 -33.01 1.66
N ARG A 22 -37.86 -31.81 1.80
CA ARG A 22 -37.16 -30.54 2.06
C ARG A 22 -36.14 -30.66 3.18
N HIS A 23 -36.53 -31.22 4.32
CA HIS A 23 -35.64 -31.37 5.49
C HIS A 23 -34.41 -32.23 5.16
N GLN A 24 -34.59 -33.37 4.51
CA GLN A 24 -33.50 -34.26 4.15
C GLN A 24 -32.54 -33.57 3.14
N PHE A 25 -33.08 -32.87 2.16
CA PHE A 25 -32.31 -32.12 1.19
C PHE A 25 -31.43 -31.04 1.87
N VAL A 26 -32.00 -30.24 2.76
CA VAL A 26 -31.26 -29.18 3.47
C VAL A 26 -30.17 -29.78 4.39
N GLU A 27 -30.47 -30.88 5.09
CA GLU A 27 -29.49 -31.55 5.94
C GLU A 27 -28.33 -32.17 5.11
N ASN A 28 -28.61 -32.82 3.99
CA ASN A 28 -27.58 -33.34 3.08
C ASN A 28 -26.65 -32.22 2.61
N TRP A 29 -27.24 -31.09 2.19
CA TRP A 29 -26.46 -29.92 1.78
C TRP A 29 -25.62 -29.35 2.92
N LYS A 30 -26.21 -29.17 4.14
CA LYS A 30 -25.48 -28.68 5.34
C LYS A 30 -24.28 -29.54 5.69
N ASN A 31 -24.38 -30.84 5.55
CA ASN A 31 -23.31 -31.78 5.87
C ASN A 31 -22.13 -31.70 4.89
N LYS A 32 -22.37 -31.18 3.67
CA LYS A 32 -21.36 -31.08 2.61
C LYS A 32 -20.82 -29.64 2.42
N MET A 33 -21.49 -28.61 3.00
CA MET A 33 -21.11 -27.23 2.80
C MET A 33 -19.85 -26.85 3.60
N ILE A 34 -19.11 -25.86 3.08
CA ILE A 34 -17.97 -25.23 3.75
C ILE A 34 -18.42 -23.91 4.38
N ILE A 35 -18.31 -23.79 5.68
CA ILE A 35 -18.59 -22.56 6.43
C ILE A 35 -17.71 -22.49 7.67
N SER A 36 -17.11 -21.34 7.93
CA SER A 36 -16.29 -21.13 9.12
C SER A 36 -17.16 -21.09 10.39
N ASP A 37 -16.68 -21.68 11.47
CA ASP A 37 -17.34 -21.60 12.79
C ASP A 37 -17.38 -20.15 13.32
N LYS A 38 -16.55 -19.25 12.81
CA LYS A 38 -16.50 -17.83 13.17
C LYS A 38 -17.35 -16.95 12.26
N ASP A 39 -18.03 -17.52 11.26
CA ASP A 39 -18.84 -16.74 10.34
C ASP A 39 -20.06 -16.14 11.07
N PRO A 40 -20.19 -14.80 11.14
CA PRO A 40 -21.29 -14.15 11.85
C PRO A 40 -22.66 -14.38 11.17
N PHE A 41 -22.68 -14.79 9.89
CA PHE A 41 -23.87 -15.04 9.08
C PHE A 41 -24.12 -16.52 8.84
N ARG A 42 -23.64 -17.40 9.73
CA ARG A 42 -23.77 -18.85 9.56
C ARG A 42 -25.22 -19.31 9.45
N LEU A 43 -26.14 -18.71 10.22
CA LEU A 43 -27.56 -19.06 10.18
C LEU A 43 -28.22 -18.56 8.89
N GLU A 44 -27.83 -17.37 8.45
CA GLU A 44 -28.32 -16.74 7.22
C GLU A 44 -27.89 -17.55 5.99
N VAL A 45 -26.70 -18.18 5.98
CA VAL A 45 -26.28 -19.08 4.89
C VAL A 45 -27.29 -20.21 4.70
N VAL A 46 -27.73 -20.83 5.79
CA VAL A 46 -28.72 -21.91 5.75
C VAL A 46 -30.07 -21.38 5.26
N GLN A 47 -30.51 -20.24 5.80
CA GLN A 47 -31.75 -19.59 5.38
C GLN A 47 -31.74 -19.23 3.89
N ASN A 48 -30.64 -18.69 3.40
CA ASN A 48 -30.48 -18.39 1.97
C ASN A 48 -30.57 -19.62 1.09
N GLY A 49 -30.07 -20.77 1.56
CA GLY A 49 -30.23 -22.05 0.88
C GLY A 49 -31.69 -22.52 0.82
N GLU A 50 -32.44 -22.33 1.92
CA GLU A 50 -33.86 -22.63 1.97
C GLU A 50 -34.68 -21.69 1.09
N ASP A 51 -34.38 -20.38 1.11
CA ASP A 51 -35.02 -19.37 0.26
C ASP A 51 -34.77 -19.66 -1.22
N LEU A 52 -33.55 -20.11 -1.56
CA LEU A 52 -33.20 -20.53 -2.93
C LEU A 52 -33.99 -21.76 -3.36
N LEU A 53 -34.11 -22.77 -2.49
CA LEU A 53 -34.87 -23.99 -2.80
C LEU A 53 -36.34 -23.65 -3.08
N GLU A 54 -36.94 -22.77 -2.28
CA GLU A 54 -38.30 -22.29 -2.50
C GLU A 54 -38.44 -21.53 -3.80
N PHE A 55 -37.50 -20.63 -4.09
CA PHE A 55 -37.44 -19.90 -5.36
C PHE A 55 -37.36 -20.84 -6.56
N ILE A 56 -36.55 -21.92 -6.49
CA ILE A 56 -36.42 -22.89 -7.57
C ILE A 56 -37.73 -23.62 -7.82
N ILE A 57 -38.47 -24.00 -6.77
CA ILE A 57 -39.77 -24.63 -6.87
C ILE A 57 -40.76 -23.69 -7.59
N GLU A 58 -40.83 -22.42 -7.17
CA GLU A 58 -41.70 -21.40 -7.79
C GLU A 58 -41.31 -21.12 -9.24
N LEU A 59 -40.00 -21.13 -9.57
CA LEU A 59 -39.49 -20.95 -10.90
C LEU A 59 -39.90 -22.11 -11.83
N ILE A 60 -39.80 -23.36 -11.36
CA ILE A 60 -40.20 -24.54 -12.11
C ILE A 60 -41.71 -24.58 -12.36
N MET A 61 -42.48 -24.17 -11.38
CA MET A 61 -43.94 -24.05 -11.47
C MET A 61 -44.42 -22.84 -12.30
N GLU A 62 -43.51 -22.01 -12.76
CA GLU A 62 -43.76 -20.78 -13.51
C GLU A 62 -44.51 -19.70 -12.70
N GLU A 63 -44.42 -19.79 -11.38
CA GLU A 63 -45.04 -18.82 -10.45
C GLU A 63 -44.15 -17.56 -10.28
N LYS A 64 -42.81 -17.70 -10.53
CA LYS A 64 -41.84 -16.60 -10.50
C LYS A 64 -40.96 -16.58 -11.75
N ASP A 65 -40.53 -15.38 -12.13
CA ASP A 65 -39.53 -15.18 -13.18
C ASP A 65 -38.10 -15.18 -12.55
N ILE A 66 -37.15 -15.66 -13.33
CA ILE A 66 -35.72 -15.76 -12.94
C ILE A 66 -35.10 -14.42 -12.49
N ASN A 67 -35.67 -13.29 -12.92
CA ASN A 67 -35.17 -11.96 -12.55
C ASN A 67 -35.47 -11.62 -11.08
N TYR A 68 -36.42 -12.30 -10.44
CA TYR A 68 -36.66 -12.17 -8.99
C TYR A 68 -35.58 -12.81 -8.11
N LEU A 69 -34.57 -13.46 -8.72
CA LEU A 69 -33.41 -14.00 -8.00
C LEU A 69 -32.44 -12.90 -7.50
N GLN A 70 -32.41 -11.75 -8.18
CA GLN A 70 -31.44 -10.69 -7.92
C GLN A 70 -31.40 -10.20 -6.47
N PRO A 71 -32.51 -9.94 -5.77
CA PRO A 71 -32.48 -9.54 -4.37
C PRO A 71 -31.80 -10.56 -3.44
N LEU A 72 -31.97 -11.85 -3.69
CA LEU A 72 -31.30 -12.91 -2.95
C LEU A 72 -29.78 -12.90 -3.23
N CYS A 73 -29.37 -12.70 -4.47
CA CYS A 73 -27.96 -12.56 -4.83
C CYS A 73 -27.28 -11.38 -4.13
N GLU A 74 -27.96 -10.23 -4.11
CA GLU A 74 -27.46 -9.02 -3.42
C GLU A 74 -27.35 -9.23 -1.90
N LYS A 75 -28.35 -9.82 -1.28
CA LYS A 75 -28.34 -10.17 0.14
C LYS A 75 -27.14 -11.06 0.48
N ILE A 76 -26.96 -12.17 -0.26
CA ILE A 76 -25.85 -13.09 -0.07
C ILE A 76 -24.50 -12.37 -0.25
N ALA A 77 -24.34 -11.54 -1.29
CA ALA A 77 -23.12 -10.80 -1.54
C ALA A 77 -22.74 -9.87 -0.37
N ILE A 78 -23.73 -9.14 0.19
CA ILE A 78 -23.53 -8.26 1.35
C ILE A 78 -23.11 -9.08 2.59
N GLU A 79 -23.77 -10.18 2.86
CA GLU A 79 -23.43 -11.05 3.99
C GLU A 79 -22.03 -11.64 3.85
N ARG A 80 -21.65 -12.14 2.66
CA ARG A 80 -20.30 -12.70 2.41
C ARG A 80 -19.20 -11.64 2.52
N ALA A 81 -19.45 -10.43 2.01
CA ALA A 81 -18.52 -9.32 2.15
C ALA A 81 -18.41 -8.84 3.62
N GLY A 82 -19.51 -8.84 4.37
CA GLY A 82 -19.53 -8.48 5.79
C GLY A 82 -18.84 -9.51 6.69
N ALA A 83 -18.83 -10.80 6.27
CA ALA A 83 -18.14 -11.86 6.98
C ALA A 83 -16.63 -11.92 6.68
N ASP A 84 -16.12 -11.11 5.74
CA ASP A 84 -14.77 -11.24 5.18
C ASP A 84 -14.50 -12.67 4.68
N ALA A 85 -15.54 -13.32 4.15
CA ALA A 85 -15.52 -14.71 3.74
C ALA A 85 -14.94 -14.88 2.33
N ASN A 86 -14.25 -16.00 2.09
CA ASN A 86 -13.81 -16.34 0.75
C ASN A 86 -15.03 -16.61 -0.14
N ILE A 87 -15.19 -15.82 -1.20
CA ILE A 87 -16.30 -16.01 -2.14
C ILE A 87 -16.30 -17.38 -2.83
N GLY A 88 -15.15 -18.04 -2.89
CA GLY A 88 -15.01 -19.41 -3.36
C GLY A 88 -15.84 -20.43 -2.58
N ASP A 89 -15.95 -20.24 -1.25
CA ASP A 89 -16.77 -21.11 -0.40
C ASP A 89 -18.26 -20.99 -0.74
N PHE A 90 -18.74 -19.78 -1.04
CA PHE A 90 -20.10 -19.58 -1.55
C PHE A 90 -20.31 -20.33 -2.89
N VAL A 91 -19.37 -20.19 -3.83
CA VAL A 91 -19.47 -20.87 -5.14
C VAL A 91 -19.47 -22.38 -4.97
N TYR A 92 -18.64 -22.91 -4.08
CA TYR A 92 -18.62 -24.33 -3.75
C TYR A 92 -19.97 -24.77 -3.17
N ASN A 93 -20.49 -24.07 -2.16
CA ASN A 93 -21.75 -24.41 -1.48
C ASN A 93 -22.95 -24.35 -2.45
N ALA A 94 -22.98 -23.39 -3.36
CA ALA A 94 -23.99 -23.32 -4.43
C ALA A 94 -23.92 -24.55 -5.33
N ASN A 95 -22.71 -24.95 -5.76
CA ASN A 95 -22.55 -26.15 -6.60
C ASN A 95 -22.94 -27.44 -5.86
N VAL A 96 -22.63 -27.54 -4.57
CA VAL A 96 -23.11 -28.67 -3.74
C VAL A 96 -24.63 -28.72 -3.73
N GLY A 97 -25.31 -27.58 -3.48
CA GLY A 97 -26.78 -27.49 -3.51
C GLY A 97 -27.38 -27.88 -4.86
N ARG A 98 -26.75 -27.44 -5.97
CA ARG A 98 -27.16 -27.86 -7.33
C ARG A 98 -27.05 -29.37 -7.53
N ASN A 99 -25.98 -29.98 -7.05
CA ASN A 99 -25.78 -31.42 -7.19
C ASN A 99 -26.80 -32.22 -6.37
N GLU A 100 -27.15 -31.76 -5.15
CA GLU A 100 -28.23 -32.38 -4.34
C GLU A 100 -29.57 -32.41 -5.09
N LEU A 101 -29.89 -31.31 -5.81
CA LEU A 101 -31.11 -31.27 -6.62
C LEU A 101 -31.08 -32.28 -7.79
N PHE A 102 -29.92 -32.50 -8.40
CA PHE A 102 -29.79 -33.50 -9.45
C PHE A 102 -29.84 -34.93 -8.88
N GLU A 103 -29.30 -35.19 -7.71
CA GLU A 103 -29.47 -36.46 -7.01
C GLU A 103 -30.94 -36.75 -6.74
N ALA A 104 -31.67 -35.74 -6.22
CA ALA A 104 -33.13 -35.88 -6.01
C ALA A 104 -33.92 -36.16 -7.26
N MET A 105 -33.49 -35.65 -8.46
CA MET A 105 -34.09 -35.98 -9.72
C MET A 105 -33.87 -37.46 -10.08
N CYS A 106 -32.70 -38.04 -9.77
CA CYS A 106 -32.38 -39.43 -10.07
C CYS A 106 -33.22 -40.42 -9.25
N GLU A 107 -33.82 -39.98 -8.12
CA GLU A 107 -34.72 -40.79 -7.30
C GLU A 107 -36.11 -40.98 -7.93
N LEU A 108 -36.44 -40.18 -8.93
CA LEU A 108 -37.73 -40.24 -9.59
C LEU A 108 -37.74 -41.31 -10.71
N ASP A 109 -38.83 -42.01 -10.81
CA ASP A 109 -39.07 -42.99 -11.92
C ASP A 109 -39.56 -42.25 -13.17
N VAL A 110 -38.71 -41.30 -13.67
CA VAL A 110 -38.95 -40.43 -14.82
C VAL A 110 -37.75 -40.47 -15.75
N SER A 111 -37.97 -40.49 -17.05
CA SER A 111 -36.86 -40.53 -17.99
C SER A 111 -36.01 -39.26 -17.98
N ALA A 112 -34.69 -39.42 -18.16
CA ALA A 112 -33.75 -38.27 -18.23
C ALA A 112 -34.13 -37.27 -19.36
N ARG A 113 -34.80 -37.72 -20.43
CA ARG A 113 -35.27 -36.85 -21.50
C ARG A 113 -36.38 -35.92 -21.07
N GLU A 114 -37.28 -36.41 -20.23
CA GLU A 114 -38.40 -35.63 -19.69
C GLU A 114 -37.96 -34.65 -18.62
N LEU A 115 -36.94 -35.00 -17.78
CA LEU A 115 -36.36 -34.11 -16.77
C LEU A 115 -35.43 -33.04 -17.35
N LYS A 116 -34.90 -33.21 -18.56
CA LYS A 116 -33.94 -32.29 -19.16
C LYS A 116 -34.35 -30.81 -19.15
N PRO A 117 -35.61 -30.40 -19.44
CA PRO A 117 -35.99 -29.00 -19.37
C PRO A 117 -35.91 -28.43 -17.94
N ILE A 118 -36.29 -29.22 -16.92
CA ILE A 118 -36.21 -28.84 -15.51
C ILE A 118 -34.71 -28.68 -15.09
N MET A 119 -33.86 -29.64 -15.51
CA MET A 119 -32.41 -29.54 -15.31
C MET A 119 -31.83 -28.24 -15.89
N ASN A 120 -32.25 -27.86 -17.09
CA ASN A 120 -31.79 -26.62 -17.74
C ASN A 120 -32.24 -25.37 -16.95
N GLN A 121 -33.46 -25.36 -16.41
CA GLN A 121 -33.93 -24.25 -15.54
C GLN A 121 -33.08 -24.15 -14.28
N ILE A 122 -32.82 -25.26 -13.61
CA ILE A 122 -31.97 -25.31 -12.42
C ILE A 122 -30.54 -24.84 -12.74
N HIS A 123 -29.93 -25.35 -13.83
CA HIS A 123 -28.61 -24.85 -14.24
C HIS A 123 -28.58 -23.34 -14.45
N THR A 124 -29.55 -22.83 -15.21
CA THR A 124 -29.66 -21.38 -15.48
C THR A 124 -29.84 -20.58 -14.19
N CYS A 125 -30.62 -21.10 -13.23
CA CYS A 125 -30.81 -20.45 -11.93
C CYS A 125 -29.50 -20.36 -11.15
N PHE A 126 -28.77 -21.48 -11.01
CA PHE A 126 -27.49 -21.48 -10.29
C PHE A 126 -26.40 -20.69 -10.99
N ASP A 127 -26.34 -20.72 -12.30
CA ASP A 127 -25.35 -19.93 -13.07
C ASP A 127 -25.61 -18.42 -12.86
N LYS A 128 -26.86 -17.98 -12.87
CA LYS A 128 -27.23 -16.59 -12.56
C LYS A 128 -26.98 -16.25 -11.10
N LEU A 129 -27.31 -17.15 -10.16
CA LEU A 129 -27.05 -16.96 -8.74
C LEU A 129 -25.56 -16.71 -8.49
N ILE A 130 -24.70 -17.59 -9.02
CA ILE A 130 -23.27 -17.48 -8.84
C ILE A 130 -22.75 -16.19 -9.50
N TYR A 131 -23.15 -15.93 -10.74
CA TYR A 131 -22.68 -14.77 -11.49
C TYR A 131 -23.02 -13.45 -10.81
N TYR A 132 -24.31 -13.23 -10.47
CA TYR A 132 -24.74 -11.97 -9.86
C TYR A 132 -24.22 -11.79 -8.43
N THR A 133 -24.13 -12.87 -7.65
CA THR A 133 -23.57 -12.79 -6.28
C THR A 133 -22.08 -12.46 -6.31
N VAL A 134 -21.29 -13.13 -7.16
CA VAL A 134 -19.84 -12.87 -7.28
C VAL A 134 -19.57 -11.46 -7.83
N LEU A 135 -20.35 -11.03 -8.83
CA LEU A 135 -20.25 -9.69 -9.38
C LEU A 135 -20.49 -8.63 -8.28
N LYS A 136 -21.60 -8.77 -7.54
CA LYS A 136 -21.95 -7.83 -6.47
C LYS A 136 -20.95 -7.85 -5.32
N TYR A 137 -20.48 -9.01 -4.92
CA TYR A 137 -19.41 -9.17 -3.93
C TYR A 137 -18.14 -8.41 -4.35
N SER A 138 -17.71 -8.57 -5.61
CA SER A 138 -16.53 -7.88 -6.15
C SER A 138 -16.69 -6.36 -6.14
N GLU A 139 -17.88 -5.84 -6.48
CA GLU A 139 -18.19 -4.41 -6.39
C GLU A 139 -18.05 -3.89 -4.96
N ILE A 140 -18.61 -4.61 -3.97
CA ILE A 140 -18.56 -4.23 -2.56
C ILE A 140 -17.11 -4.20 -2.05
N ILE A 141 -16.33 -5.24 -2.35
CA ILE A 141 -14.93 -5.33 -1.90
C ILE A 141 -14.08 -4.21 -2.54
N SER A 142 -14.24 -3.96 -3.84
CA SER A 142 -13.51 -2.88 -4.54
C SER A 142 -13.83 -1.52 -3.91
N ARG A 143 -15.11 -1.24 -3.65
CA ARG A 143 -15.53 0.00 -3.00
C ARG A 143 -14.97 0.16 -1.58
N ASN A 144 -14.99 -0.91 -0.78
CA ASN A 144 -14.43 -0.88 0.58
C ASN A 144 -12.92 -0.60 0.57
N LEU A 145 -12.18 -1.14 -0.42
CA LEU A 145 -10.76 -0.87 -0.59
C LEU A 145 -10.50 0.60 -0.97
N GLU A 146 -11.29 1.16 -1.90
CA GLU A 146 -11.20 2.56 -2.29
C GLU A 146 -11.48 3.50 -1.09
N GLU A 147 -12.54 3.23 -0.32
CA GLU A 147 -12.89 4.02 0.86
C GLU A 147 -11.78 3.96 1.93
N LYS A 148 -11.20 2.78 2.20
CA LYS A 148 -10.06 2.63 3.11
C LYS A 148 -8.84 3.42 2.62
N GLN A 149 -8.54 3.36 1.34
CA GLN A 149 -7.41 4.10 0.77
C GLN A 149 -7.60 5.62 0.86
N GLN A 150 -8.81 6.11 0.59
CA GLN A 150 -9.15 7.51 0.75
C GLN A 150 -9.01 7.97 2.20
N TYR A 151 -9.51 7.19 3.16
CA TYR A 151 -9.41 7.50 4.59
C TYR A 151 -7.94 7.59 5.05
N ILE A 152 -7.08 6.66 4.59
CA ILE A 152 -5.63 6.70 4.88
C ILE A 152 -5.01 7.98 4.32
N ASN A 153 -5.32 8.32 3.06
CA ASN A 153 -4.78 9.51 2.39
C ASN A 153 -5.24 10.82 3.07
N GLU A 154 -6.51 10.91 3.47
CA GLU A 154 -7.05 12.08 4.19
C GLU A 154 -6.39 12.22 5.57
N THR A 155 -6.26 11.13 6.32
CA THR A 155 -5.59 11.15 7.63
C THR A 155 -4.13 11.57 7.52
N HIS A 156 -3.41 11.11 6.49
CA HIS A 156 -2.04 11.54 6.22
C HIS A 156 -1.98 13.04 5.89
N LYS A 157 -2.89 13.53 5.05
CA LYS A 157 -2.97 14.95 4.67
C LYS A 157 -3.29 15.85 5.86
N GLU A 158 -4.21 15.44 6.74
CA GLU A 158 -4.52 16.17 7.97
C GLU A 158 -3.30 16.24 8.90
N ARG A 159 -2.63 15.12 9.14
CA ARG A 159 -1.40 15.08 9.97
C ARG A 159 -0.31 15.99 9.41
N LEU A 160 -0.10 15.98 8.08
CA LEU A 160 0.85 16.87 7.41
C LEU A 160 0.43 18.34 7.55
N THR A 161 -0.85 18.66 7.47
CA THR A 161 -1.37 20.02 7.60
C THR A 161 -1.18 20.55 9.03
N ILE A 162 -1.52 19.75 10.04
CA ILE A 162 -1.31 20.12 11.47
C ILE A 162 0.18 20.28 11.75
N LEU A 163 1.01 19.34 11.30
CA LEU A 163 2.46 19.43 11.43
C LEU A 163 2.99 20.68 10.75
N GLY A 164 2.49 20.99 9.55
CA GLY A 164 2.84 22.17 8.78
C GLY A 164 2.56 23.46 9.53
N GLN A 165 1.37 23.61 10.09
CA GLN A 165 0.97 24.78 10.85
C GLN A 165 1.77 24.93 12.15
N MET A 166 1.97 23.83 12.90
CA MET A 166 2.75 23.84 14.14
C MET A 166 4.25 24.00 13.89
N SER A 167 4.79 23.35 12.88
CA SER A 167 6.23 23.35 12.58
C SER A 167 6.76 24.74 12.24
N ALA A 168 6.00 25.57 11.53
CA ALA A 168 6.43 26.94 11.20
C ALA A 168 6.68 27.79 12.45
N SER A 169 5.80 27.69 13.46
CA SER A 169 5.97 28.40 14.74
C SER A 169 7.12 27.82 15.56
N PHE A 170 7.12 26.51 15.76
CA PHE A 170 8.17 25.82 16.55
C PHE A 170 9.56 26.01 15.97
N VAL A 171 9.73 25.93 14.67
CA VAL A 171 11.04 26.14 14.05
C VAL A 171 11.52 27.56 14.20
N HIS A 172 10.67 28.56 14.10
CA HIS A 172 11.06 29.92 14.37
C HIS A 172 11.48 30.09 15.84
N GLU A 173 10.76 29.48 16.77
CA GLU A 173 11.09 29.52 18.21
C GLU A 173 12.39 28.76 18.54
N PHE A 174 12.69 27.65 17.85
CA PHE A 174 13.96 26.94 18.03
C PHE A 174 15.14 27.61 17.29
N ARG A 175 14.90 28.18 16.10
CA ARG A 175 15.95 28.85 15.34
C ARG A 175 16.50 30.07 16.05
N ASN A 176 15.66 30.81 16.77
CA ASN A 176 16.07 32.02 17.50
C ASN A 176 17.16 31.72 18.53
N PRO A 177 16.98 30.88 19.58
CA PRO A 177 18.03 30.56 20.54
C PRO A 177 19.24 29.89 19.86
N LEU A 178 19.01 29.02 18.84
CA LEU A 178 20.10 28.37 18.13
C LEU A 178 20.99 29.37 17.39
N THR A 179 20.40 30.35 16.69
CA THR A 179 21.15 31.44 16.04
C THR A 179 21.96 32.24 17.02
N SER A 180 21.38 32.51 18.19
CA SER A 180 22.11 33.23 19.28
C SER A 180 23.30 32.42 19.77
N ILE A 181 23.11 31.12 20.05
CA ILE A 181 24.20 30.24 20.50
C ILE A 181 25.29 30.14 19.45
N MET A 182 24.92 29.94 18.17
CA MET A 182 25.87 29.92 17.02
C MET A 182 26.65 31.24 16.95
N GLY A 183 25.99 32.37 17.17
CA GLY A 183 26.63 33.69 17.22
C GLY A 183 27.68 33.78 18.35
N PHE A 184 27.35 33.35 19.57
CA PHE A 184 28.29 33.33 20.67
C PHE A 184 29.46 32.36 20.41
N VAL A 185 29.23 31.20 19.85
CA VAL A 185 30.31 30.25 19.50
C VAL A 185 31.25 30.87 18.46
N LYS A 186 30.73 31.59 17.46
CA LYS A 186 31.57 32.32 16.48
C LYS A 186 32.40 33.41 17.14
N LEU A 187 31.86 34.19 18.06
CA LEU A 187 32.60 35.19 18.81
C LEU A 187 33.69 34.54 19.66
N LEU A 188 33.37 33.48 20.40
CA LEU A 188 34.34 32.74 21.20
C LEU A 188 35.49 32.17 20.34
N LYS A 189 35.14 31.69 19.11
CA LYS A 189 36.17 31.19 18.19
C LYS A 189 37.08 32.30 17.66
N ALA A 190 36.53 33.50 17.46
CA ALA A 190 37.30 34.68 17.06
C ALA A 190 38.21 35.18 18.15
N ASP A 191 37.70 35.26 19.40
CA ASP A 191 38.45 35.78 20.56
C ASP A 191 39.44 34.75 21.12
N HIS A 192 39.12 33.46 21.04
CA HIS A 192 39.90 32.34 21.59
C HIS A 192 40.06 31.19 20.61
N PRO A 193 40.77 31.35 19.49
CA PRO A 193 40.88 30.33 18.42
C PRO A 193 41.55 29.01 18.86
N SER A 194 42.30 29.05 19.97
CA SER A 194 42.96 27.86 20.52
C SER A 194 42.09 27.03 21.49
N LEU A 195 40.85 27.46 21.75
CA LEU A 195 39.98 26.77 22.69
C LEU A 195 39.50 25.44 22.08
N SER A 196 39.84 24.35 22.76
CA SER A 196 39.48 23.00 22.34
C SER A 196 37.94 22.85 22.24
N TYR A 197 37.48 22.03 21.32
CA TYR A 197 36.08 21.64 21.13
C TYR A 197 35.15 22.69 20.46
N LEU A 198 35.57 23.94 20.19
CA LEU A 198 34.70 24.94 19.54
C LEU A 198 34.29 24.48 18.11
N ASP A 199 35.16 23.77 17.41
CA ASP A 199 34.85 23.23 16.09
C ASP A 199 33.81 22.14 16.19
N ILE A 200 33.89 21.28 17.21
CA ILE A 200 32.91 20.21 17.45
C ILE A 200 31.54 20.83 17.80
N ILE A 201 31.52 21.82 18.71
CA ILE A 201 30.29 22.52 19.09
C ILE A 201 29.64 23.20 17.88
N SER A 202 30.45 23.89 17.05
CA SER A 202 29.95 24.51 15.80
C SER A 202 29.31 23.50 14.89
N HIS A 203 29.96 22.36 14.71
CA HIS A 203 29.47 21.28 13.84
C HIS A 203 28.16 20.67 14.36
N GLU A 204 28.05 20.40 15.67
CA GLU A 204 26.82 19.89 16.29
C GLU A 204 25.64 20.88 16.15
N LEU A 205 25.92 22.19 16.31
CA LEU A 205 24.91 23.22 16.09
C LEU A 205 24.45 23.31 14.63
N ASP A 206 25.38 23.15 13.68
CA ASP A 206 25.04 23.11 12.27
C ASP A 206 24.20 21.88 11.92
N GLN A 207 24.50 20.71 12.47
CA GLN A 207 23.69 19.50 12.33
C GLN A 207 22.29 19.67 12.94
N LEU A 208 22.20 20.26 14.14
CA LEU A 208 20.92 20.54 14.79
C LEU A 208 20.07 21.49 13.94
N ASN A 209 20.68 22.57 13.43
CA ASN A 209 19.99 23.51 12.53
C ASN A 209 19.50 22.83 11.24
N PHE A 210 20.28 21.90 10.71
CA PHE A 210 19.89 21.11 9.56
C PHE A 210 18.66 20.22 9.88
N ARG A 211 18.68 19.47 11.01
CA ARG A 211 17.54 18.63 11.44
C ARG A 211 16.26 19.46 11.69
N ILE A 212 16.38 20.65 12.26
CA ILE A 212 15.26 21.58 12.45
C ILE A 212 14.73 22.06 11.08
N SER A 213 15.62 22.33 10.13
CA SER A 213 15.23 22.77 8.77
C SER A 213 14.50 21.69 7.98
N GLN A 214 14.79 20.40 8.22
CA GLN A 214 14.04 19.28 7.63
C GLN A 214 12.56 19.28 8.04
N PHE A 215 12.24 19.66 9.27
CA PHE A 215 10.87 19.81 9.75
C PHE A 215 10.08 20.89 8.99
N LEU A 216 10.76 21.94 8.53
CA LEU A 216 10.11 23.04 7.78
C LEU A 216 9.73 22.69 6.35
N LEU A 217 10.43 21.76 5.70
CA LEU A 217 10.15 21.42 4.32
C LEU A 217 8.79 20.77 4.11
N VAL A 218 8.30 20.06 5.12
CA VAL A 218 6.96 19.46 5.08
C VAL A 218 5.86 20.50 5.28
N SER A 219 6.19 21.66 5.85
CA SER A 219 5.22 22.68 6.26
C SER A 219 5.13 23.88 5.34
N LYS A 220 6.12 24.17 4.51
CA LYS A 220 6.13 25.34 3.62
C LYS A 220 5.83 24.96 2.17
N LYS A 221 4.66 25.35 1.70
CA LYS A 221 4.44 25.74 0.31
C LYS A 221 5.28 26.99 0.06
N GLU A 222 6.29 26.87 -0.82
CA GLU A 222 7.04 27.98 -1.43
C GLU A 222 8.01 28.77 -0.52
N MET A 223 9.26 28.34 -0.47
CA MET A 223 10.35 29.32 -0.31
C MET A 223 10.75 29.82 -1.72
N TRP A 224 10.84 31.13 -1.88
CA TRP A 224 11.32 31.82 -3.08
C TRP A 224 12.82 31.51 -3.26
N ASN A 225 13.14 30.38 -3.85
CA ASN A 225 14.48 30.08 -4.33
C ASN A 225 14.47 30.24 -5.84
N GLU A 226 15.45 30.95 -6.39
CA GLU A 226 15.64 31.01 -7.84
C GLU A 226 16.27 29.68 -8.30
N SER A 227 15.79 29.14 -9.41
CA SER A 227 16.43 28.01 -10.08
C SER A 227 17.75 28.47 -10.66
N GLU A 228 18.82 27.76 -10.37
CA GLU A 228 20.17 28.04 -10.84
C GLU A 228 20.82 26.81 -11.47
N SER A 229 21.79 27.03 -12.33
CA SER A 229 22.63 25.96 -12.85
C SER A 229 23.86 25.80 -11.96
N PHE A 230 24.12 24.61 -11.49
CA PHE A 230 25.27 24.29 -10.61
C PHE A 230 25.89 22.95 -10.96
N TRP A 231 27.14 22.72 -10.55
CA TRP A 231 27.86 21.49 -10.79
C TRP A 231 27.61 20.48 -9.66
N LEU A 232 27.19 19.24 -10.00
CA LEU A 232 27.02 18.17 -9.02
C LEU A 232 28.31 17.82 -8.29
N ASN A 233 29.44 17.93 -8.96
CA ASN A 233 30.77 17.71 -8.37
C ASN A 233 31.04 18.63 -7.19
N ASP A 234 30.76 19.93 -7.36
CA ASP A 234 30.95 20.94 -6.31
C ASP A 234 29.95 20.72 -5.17
N LEU A 235 28.71 20.38 -5.53
CA LEU A 235 27.67 20.09 -4.53
C LEU A 235 28.06 18.88 -3.66
N PHE A 236 28.49 17.77 -4.24
CA PHE A 236 28.94 16.60 -3.47
C PHE A 236 30.22 16.89 -2.68
N GLN A 237 31.12 17.71 -3.17
CA GLN A 237 32.30 18.13 -2.43
C GLN A 237 31.91 18.91 -1.15
N ASP A 238 31.01 19.89 -1.27
CA ASP A 238 30.48 20.66 -0.14
C ASP A 238 29.78 19.75 0.90
N ILE A 239 29.00 18.78 0.41
CA ILE A 239 28.28 17.83 1.28
C ILE A 239 29.23 16.91 2.02
N ILE A 240 30.23 16.33 1.34
CA ILE A 240 31.21 15.44 1.96
C ILE A 240 32.04 16.20 2.97
N GLN A 241 32.44 17.44 2.68
CA GLN A 241 33.15 18.28 3.65
C GLN A 241 32.30 18.57 4.89
N PHE A 242 31.01 18.83 4.71
CA PHE A 242 30.05 19.01 5.81
C PHE A 242 29.89 17.74 6.65
N LEU A 243 29.84 16.57 6.02
CA LEU A 243 29.66 15.28 6.71
C LEU A 243 30.97 14.66 7.23
N TYR A 244 32.11 15.26 6.90
CA TYR A 244 33.44 14.69 7.24
C TYR A 244 33.60 14.28 8.70
N PRO A 245 33.23 15.14 9.71
CA PRO A 245 33.31 14.74 11.10
C PRO A 245 32.44 13.50 11.44
N SER A 246 31.24 13.42 10.87
CA SER A 246 30.35 12.26 11.08
C SER A 246 30.89 11.01 10.44
N LEU A 247 31.45 11.10 9.23
CA LEU A 247 32.11 9.99 8.53
C LEU A 247 33.28 9.44 9.33
N VAL A 248 34.14 10.33 9.86
CA VAL A 248 35.29 9.93 10.69
C VAL A 248 34.82 9.30 12.00
N ASN A 249 33.85 9.89 12.68
CA ASN A 249 33.34 9.37 13.95
C ASN A 249 32.68 7.98 13.77
N ALA A 250 31.94 7.79 12.70
CA ALA A 250 31.29 6.51 12.37
C ALA A 250 32.24 5.52 11.69
N ASN A 251 33.51 5.88 11.40
CA ASN A 251 34.50 5.10 10.65
C ASN A 251 33.94 4.61 9.29
N VAL A 252 33.31 5.52 8.54
CA VAL A 252 32.70 5.24 7.24
C VAL A 252 33.60 5.76 6.12
N SER A 253 33.95 4.89 5.16
CA SER A 253 34.62 5.27 3.92
C SER A 253 33.61 5.69 2.86
N ILE A 254 33.93 6.77 2.12
CA ILE A 254 33.08 7.24 1.03
C ILE A 254 33.89 7.24 -0.28
N GLU A 255 33.31 6.63 -1.29
CA GLU A 255 33.86 6.58 -2.64
C GLU A 255 32.91 7.32 -3.59
N LYS A 256 33.48 8.17 -4.48
CA LYS A 256 32.67 8.90 -5.45
C LYS A 256 33.19 8.70 -6.87
N ASN A 257 32.31 8.30 -7.75
CA ASN A 257 32.58 8.03 -9.16
C ASN A 257 31.83 9.06 -10.03
N LEU A 258 32.41 10.25 -10.14
CA LEU A 258 31.95 11.34 -11.00
C LEU A 258 33.02 11.59 -12.07
N PRO A 259 32.84 11.08 -13.28
CA PRO A 259 33.93 11.07 -14.29
C PRO A 259 34.28 12.45 -14.83
N TYR A 260 33.33 13.41 -14.80
CA TYR A 260 33.50 14.81 -15.24
C TYR A 260 32.48 15.72 -14.55
N PRO A 261 32.64 17.05 -14.62
CA PRO A 261 31.67 17.97 -14.07
C PRO A 261 30.30 17.86 -14.78
N ILE A 262 29.26 17.53 -14.04
CA ILE A 262 27.89 17.34 -14.54
C ILE A 262 27.04 18.53 -14.07
N PRO A 263 26.45 19.34 -14.99
CA PRO A 263 25.58 20.44 -14.62
C PRO A 263 24.18 19.94 -14.29
N LEU A 264 23.56 20.53 -13.26
CA LEU A 264 22.17 20.33 -12.94
C LEU A 264 21.49 21.70 -12.77
N THR A 265 20.29 21.86 -13.34
CA THR A 265 19.48 23.07 -13.17
C THR A 265 18.36 22.79 -12.18
N GLY A 266 18.23 23.65 -11.16
CA GLY A 266 17.23 23.48 -10.12
C GLY A 266 17.51 24.31 -8.88
N TYR A 267 16.83 23.98 -7.80
CA TYR A 267 17.02 24.65 -6.51
C TYR A 267 18.17 23.97 -5.75
N ARG A 268 19.39 24.52 -5.88
CA ARG A 268 20.63 23.93 -5.33
C ARG A 268 20.50 23.54 -3.85
N SER A 269 19.85 24.37 -3.03
CA SER A 269 19.65 24.12 -1.61
C SER A 269 18.74 22.93 -1.35
N GLU A 270 17.70 22.73 -2.16
CA GLU A 270 16.77 21.60 -2.05
C GLU A 270 17.44 20.29 -2.49
N VAL A 271 18.15 20.31 -3.63
CA VAL A 271 18.91 19.15 -4.12
C VAL A 271 20.01 18.76 -3.10
N ARG A 272 20.71 19.75 -2.53
CA ARG A 272 21.67 19.52 -1.44
C ARG A 272 21.03 18.78 -0.26
N GLN A 273 19.82 19.12 0.07
CA GLN A 273 19.09 18.51 1.18
C GLN A 273 18.73 17.05 0.89
N VAL A 274 18.34 16.71 -0.34
CA VAL A 274 18.09 15.31 -0.75
C VAL A 274 19.33 14.46 -0.46
N PHE A 275 20.47 14.88 -0.96
CA PHE A 275 21.72 14.11 -0.80
C PHE A 275 22.19 14.06 0.65
N LEU A 276 22.08 15.15 1.40
CA LEU A 276 22.39 15.15 2.83
C LEU A 276 21.53 14.16 3.61
N ASN A 277 20.22 14.12 3.35
CA ASN A 277 19.31 13.19 4.03
C ASN A 277 19.67 11.74 3.75
N ILE A 278 19.94 11.40 2.49
CA ILE A 278 20.29 10.03 2.10
C ILE A 278 21.64 9.63 2.71
N LEU A 279 22.67 10.49 2.62
CA LEU A 279 23.98 10.20 3.16
C LEU A 279 23.98 10.08 4.69
N MET A 280 23.25 10.95 5.40
CA MET A 280 23.09 10.83 6.86
C MET A 280 22.36 9.54 7.23
N ASN A 281 21.31 9.18 6.49
CA ASN A 281 20.62 7.91 6.72
C ASN A 281 21.55 6.71 6.47
N SER A 282 22.41 6.79 5.47
CA SER A 282 23.43 5.76 5.19
C SER A 282 24.45 5.67 6.33
N ILE A 283 24.97 6.79 6.83
CA ILE A 283 25.88 6.83 7.99
C ILE A 283 25.23 6.20 9.22
N ASP A 284 24.00 6.62 9.57
CA ASP A 284 23.25 6.08 10.71
C ASP A 284 23.04 4.55 10.59
N ALA A 285 22.72 4.06 9.39
CA ALA A 285 22.54 2.62 9.16
C ALA A 285 23.82 1.84 9.38
N LEU A 286 24.96 2.41 8.96
CA LEU A 286 26.29 1.81 9.07
C LEU A 286 26.81 1.78 10.51
N GLU A 287 26.34 2.64 11.43
CA GLU A 287 26.77 2.64 12.84
C GLU A 287 26.55 1.30 13.53
N SER A 288 25.51 0.56 13.14
CA SER A 288 25.21 -0.76 13.68
C SER A 288 26.13 -1.88 13.19
N MET A 289 26.91 -1.64 12.12
CA MET A 289 27.77 -2.64 11.50
C MET A 289 29.10 -2.77 12.24
N LYS A 290 29.65 -3.99 12.29
CA LYS A 290 30.96 -4.30 12.88
C LYS A 290 32.09 -4.41 11.84
N GLU A 291 31.71 -4.56 10.57
CA GLU A 291 32.61 -4.75 9.42
C GLU A 291 32.94 -3.43 8.73
N GLU A 292 33.63 -3.49 7.60
CA GLU A 292 33.94 -2.33 6.77
C GLU A 292 32.66 -1.56 6.42
N ARG A 293 32.64 -0.25 6.69
CA ARG A 293 31.50 0.64 6.47
C ARG A 293 31.78 1.49 5.25
N LYS A 294 30.99 1.29 4.19
CA LYS A 294 31.25 1.91 2.90
C LYS A 294 30.01 2.56 2.32
N ILE A 295 30.20 3.78 1.77
CA ILE A 295 29.22 4.48 0.95
C ILE A 295 29.83 4.71 -0.43
N ILE A 296 29.06 4.48 -1.50
CA ILE A 296 29.48 4.73 -2.87
C ILE A 296 28.48 5.67 -3.52
N ILE A 297 28.99 6.69 -4.21
CA ILE A 297 28.22 7.64 -5.01
C ILE A 297 28.61 7.49 -6.46
N ASP A 298 27.69 6.99 -7.27
CA ASP A 298 27.87 6.86 -8.71
C ASP A 298 26.96 7.87 -9.41
N VAL A 299 27.47 8.60 -10.41
CA VAL A 299 26.67 9.53 -11.23
C VAL A 299 26.82 9.15 -12.69
N PHE A 300 25.69 8.98 -13.34
CA PHE A 300 25.58 8.62 -14.75
C PHE A 300 24.83 9.69 -15.49
N GLU A 301 25.42 10.20 -16.56
CA GLU A 301 24.75 11.09 -17.49
C GLU A 301 24.16 10.27 -18.63
N GLU A 302 22.82 10.33 -18.75
CA GLU A 302 22.04 9.69 -19.81
C GLU A 302 21.57 10.76 -20.81
N ASP A 303 20.99 10.36 -21.95
CA ASP A 303 20.62 11.30 -23.02
C ASP A 303 19.67 12.41 -22.53
N GLN A 304 18.67 12.08 -21.73
CA GLN A 304 17.64 13.03 -21.24
C GLN A 304 17.61 13.18 -19.71
N SER A 305 18.47 12.46 -18.99
CA SER A 305 18.44 12.45 -17.53
C SER A 305 19.84 12.35 -16.93
N ILE A 306 19.94 12.72 -15.66
CA ILE A 306 21.10 12.50 -14.82
C ILE A 306 20.66 11.53 -13.73
N ARG A 307 21.28 10.37 -13.68
CA ARG A 307 21.00 9.34 -12.67
C ARG A 307 22.09 9.32 -11.63
N ILE A 308 21.71 9.51 -10.38
CA ILE A 308 22.58 9.47 -9.21
C ILE A 308 22.21 8.23 -8.40
N VAL A 309 23.21 7.46 -8.04
CA VAL A 309 23.08 6.24 -7.23
C VAL A 309 23.92 6.41 -5.98
N ILE A 310 23.28 6.36 -4.83
CA ILE A 310 23.95 6.38 -3.52
C ILE A 310 23.66 5.04 -2.85
N LYS A 311 24.73 4.26 -2.60
CA LYS A 311 24.60 2.94 -1.98
C LYS A 311 25.50 2.79 -0.76
N ASN A 312 25.01 2.06 0.22
CA ASN A 312 25.74 1.71 1.43
C ASN A 312 25.61 0.22 1.74
N ASN A 313 26.66 -0.37 2.31
CA ASN A 313 26.70 -1.77 2.72
C ASN A 313 26.17 -1.98 4.15
N GLY A 314 25.14 -1.23 4.54
CA GLY A 314 24.45 -1.37 5.82
C GLY A 314 23.43 -2.52 5.81
N PRO A 315 22.68 -2.69 6.91
CA PRO A 315 21.70 -3.74 7.02
C PRO A 315 20.58 -3.58 5.97
N MET A 316 20.10 -4.73 5.47
CA MET A 316 19.01 -4.77 4.48
C MET A 316 17.73 -4.13 5.05
N ILE A 317 17.05 -3.36 4.21
CA ILE A 317 15.68 -2.88 4.48
C ILE A 317 14.72 -4.01 4.09
N PRO A 318 13.83 -4.47 5.01
CA PRO A 318 12.86 -5.50 4.69
C PRO A 318 12.02 -5.15 3.45
N ALA A 319 11.77 -6.13 2.58
CA ALA A 319 11.08 -5.90 1.30
C ALA A 319 9.71 -5.21 1.48
N GLU A 320 9.00 -5.52 2.56
CA GLU A 320 7.72 -4.90 2.93
C GLU A 320 7.83 -3.39 3.24
N ASN A 321 9.02 -2.93 3.61
CA ASN A 321 9.27 -1.53 3.97
C ASN A 321 9.87 -0.71 2.82
N VAL A 322 10.46 -1.34 1.79
CA VAL A 322 11.16 -0.63 0.70
C VAL A 322 10.27 0.37 -0.03
N GLU A 323 8.99 0.05 -0.23
CA GLU A 323 8.04 0.95 -0.87
C GLU A 323 7.53 2.03 0.09
N THR A 324 7.42 1.71 1.38
CA THR A 324 6.82 2.60 2.38
C THR A 324 7.81 3.56 3.04
N ILE A 325 9.14 3.37 2.88
CA ILE A 325 10.16 4.27 3.48
C ILE A 325 10.05 5.72 3.01
N PHE A 326 9.40 5.97 1.87
CA PHE A 326 9.13 7.32 1.35
C PHE A 326 7.79 7.90 1.80
N GLU A 327 7.00 7.17 2.59
CA GLU A 327 5.78 7.68 3.20
C GLU A 327 6.10 8.52 4.44
N PRO A 328 5.29 9.54 4.75
CA PRO A 328 5.54 10.39 5.90
C PRO A 328 5.37 9.60 7.21
N PHE A 329 6.25 9.88 8.18
CA PHE A 329 6.28 9.27 9.52
C PHE A 329 6.69 7.80 9.57
N VAL A 330 7.08 7.19 8.46
CA VAL A 330 7.65 5.85 8.43
C VAL A 330 9.10 5.90 8.88
N THR A 331 9.43 5.20 9.96
CA THR A 331 10.79 5.13 10.51
C THR A 331 10.98 3.88 11.36
N THR A 332 12.14 3.26 11.22
CA THR A 332 12.59 2.16 12.08
C THR A 332 13.48 2.66 13.23
N LYS A 333 13.84 3.96 13.24
CA LYS A 333 14.73 4.57 14.23
C LYS A 333 13.93 5.05 15.43
N LYS A 334 14.39 4.77 16.67
CA LYS A 334 13.73 5.21 17.93
C LYS A 334 13.53 6.72 18.04
N LEU A 335 14.43 7.51 17.48
CA LEU A 335 14.40 8.99 17.48
C LEU A 335 14.21 9.56 16.07
N GLY A 336 13.87 8.74 15.11
CA GLY A 336 13.64 9.16 13.73
C GLY A 336 12.27 9.83 13.58
N THR A 337 12.20 10.91 12.82
CA THR A 337 10.94 11.62 12.52
C THR A 337 10.13 10.96 11.40
N GLY A 338 10.77 10.11 10.59
CA GLY A 338 10.17 9.51 9.40
C GLY A 338 9.83 10.52 8.28
N ILE A 339 10.40 11.73 8.35
CA ILE A 339 10.11 12.83 7.43
C ILE A 339 11.20 12.96 6.34
N GLY A 340 12.41 12.53 6.65
CA GLY A 340 13.59 12.80 5.79
C GLY A 340 13.45 12.24 4.37
N LEU A 341 13.11 10.96 4.20
CA LEU A 341 12.96 10.34 2.88
C LEU A 341 11.69 10.80 2.16
N PHE A 342 10.61 11.06 2.89
CA PHE A 342 9.42 11.70 2.32
C PHE A 342 9.76 13.07 1.72
N ALA A 343 10.51 13.92 2.43
CA ALA A 343 10.96 15.21 1.92
C ALA A 343 11.87 15.04 0.68
N CYS A 344 12.73 14.03 0.66
CA CYS A 344 13.53 13.71 -0.53
C CYS A 344 12.64 13.44 -1.75
N LYS A 345 11.61 12.62 -1.60
CA LYS A 345 10.66 12.31 -2.68
C LYS A 345 9.96 13.58 -3.17
N GLN A 346 9.43 14.41 -2.28
CA GLN A 346 8.77 15.67 -2.65
C GLN A 346 9.69 16.63 -3.40
N ILE A 347 10.94 16.76 -2.96
CA ILE A 347 11.92 17.63 -3.65
C ILE A 347 12.25 17.08 -5.04
N VAL A 348 12.50 15.78 -5.15
CA VAL A 348 12.86 15.16 -6.43
C VAL A 348 11.69 15.24 -7.42
N GLU A 349 10.45 14.97 -6.98
CA GLU A 349 9.24 15.11 -7.79
C GLU A 349 9.01 16.58 -8.23
N LYS A 350 9.27 17.57 -7.36
CA LYS A 350 9.22 19.01 -7.70
C LYS A 350 10.20 19.39 -8.82
N HIS A 351 11.33 18.67 -8.92
CA HIS A 351 12.32 18.81 -9.99
C HIS A 351 12.04 17.89 -11.20
N ASN A 352 10.79 17.39 -11.35
CA ASN A 352 10.38 16.44 -12.40
C ASN A 352 11.26 15.17 -12.44
N GLY A 353 11.81 14.79 -11.30
CA GLY A 353 12.63 13.61 -11.13
C GLY A 353 11.89 12.42 -10.52
N SER A 354 12.62 11.35 -10.32
CA SER A 354 12.13 10.17 -9.59
C SER A 354 13.18 9.68 -8.59
N ILE A 355 12.71 9.09 -7.49
CA ILE A 355 13.54 8.45 -6.47
C ILE A 355 13.00 7.06 -6.17
N MET A 356 13.89 6.09 -6.07
CA MET A 356 13.56 4.72 -5.68
C MET A 356 14.64 4.14 -4.76
N CYS A 357 14.28 3.09 -4.03
CA CYS A 357 15.20 2.34 -3.19
C CYS A 357 15.20 0.87 -3.61
N ARG A 358 16.36 0.24 -3.53
CA ARG A 358 16.55 -1.21 -3.59
C ARG A 358 17.43 -1.60 -2.43
N SER A 359 17.14 -2.73 -1.82
CA SER A 359 17.96 -3.24 -0.71
C SER A 359 18.01 -4.76 -0.79
N ASP A 360 19.22 -5.29 -0.69
CA ASP A 360 19.52 -6.70 -0.60
C ASP A 360 20.50 -6.95 0.57
N ASP A 361 21.02 -8.16 0.67
CA ASP A 361 21.94 -8.54 1.74
C ASP A 361 23.29 -7.80 1.69
N ASP A 362 23.70 -7.32 0.52
CA ASP A 362 24.99 -6.66 0.30
C ASP A 362 24.89 -5.15 0.33
N TRP A 363 23.81 -4.59 -0.28
CA TRP A 363 23.70 -3.15 -0.51
C TRP A 363 22.26 -2.61 -0.33
N THR A 364 22.17 -1.46 0.32
CA THR A 364 21.00 -0.57 0.21
C THR A 364 21.34 0.56 -0.75
N GLU A 365 20.56 0.70 -1.81
CA GLU A 365 20.79 1.58 -2.95
C GLU A 365 19.60 2.55 -3.13
N PHE A 366 19.90 3.86 -3.12
CA PHE A 366 18.96 4.92 -3.48
C PHE A 366 19.31 5.42 -4.89
N GLN A 367 18.38 5.29 -5.82
CA GLN A 367 18.50 5.78 -7.18
C GLN A 367 17.67 7.05 -7.35
N ILE A 368 18.28 8.14 -7.78
CA ILE A 368 17.64 9.42 -8.04
C ILE A 368 17.87 9.76 -9.51
N ALA A 369 16.82 10.16 -10.22
CA ALA A 369 16.92 10.64 -11.60
C ALA A 369 16.35 12.06 -11.69
N PHE A 370 17.12 12.97 -12.28
CA PHE A 370 16.69 14.32 -12.65
C PHE A 370 16.66 14.45 -14.17
N GLN A 371 15.69 15.19 -14.71
CA GLN A 371 15.69 15.55 -16.12
C GLN A 371 16.67 16.69 -16.37
N LYS A 372 17.34 16.69 -17.57
CA LYS A 372 18.28 17.74 -17.99
C LYS A 372 17.56 19.03 -18.36
#